data_74629eb2aab3df3cfeaa3d4c9ab3b10d
#
_entry.id   74629eb2aab3df3cfeaa3d4c9ab3b10d
#
_cell.length_a   1.000
_cell.length_b   1.000
_cell.length_c   1.000
_cell.angle_alpha   90.00
_cell.angle_beta   90.00
_cell.angle_gamma   90.00
#
_symmetry.space_group_name_H-M   'P 1'
#
loop_
_entity.id
_entity.type
_entity.pdbx_description
1 polymer ?
#
loop_
_entity_poly.entity_id
_entity_poly.type
_entity_poly.pdbx_seq_one_letter_code
_entity_poly.pdbx_strand_id
1 'polypeptide(L)'
;MSLSKTLYLSAPYQTAYSITTDNSDLEKLLRMRYGRYLTDESEDGRQYRSVVISKYRRAFNMQCGEKLYRTRVPLRAFDSYMLKTVEFDDKVIAFHASAVECGGKAYVFLARSGAGKTTLCAYLTAHGFGYITEDCVLIDRETLRVYPYTAPLRLRPGGITALEAAGVCLPPLKRML
;
A
#
# COMPACT_ATOMS: atom_id res chain seq x y z
N MET A 1 -12.65 1.10 27.95
CA MET A 1 -11.35 0.81 27.30
C MET A 1 -11.66 0.02 26.04
N SER A 2 -11.31 0.55 24.86
CA SER A 2 -11.44 -0.21 23.62
C SER A 2 -10.43 -1.36 23.67
N LEU A 3 -10.87 -2.58 23.38
CA LEU A 3 -9.97 -3.74 23.31
C LEU A 3 -8.99 -3.50 22.15
N SER A 4 -7.70 -3.67 22.40
CA SER A 4 -6.69 -3.62 21.33
C SER A 4 -6.94 -4.78 20.37
N LYS A 5 -6.92 -4.49 19.08
CA LYS A 5 -7.06 -5.50 18.04
C LYS A 5 -5.76 -5.63 17.27
N THR A 6 -5.37 -6.86 16.95
CA THR A 6 -4.21 -7.15 16.12
C THR A 6 -4.69 -7.60 14.73
N LEU A 7 -4.11 -7.02 13.70
CA LEU A 7 -4.33 -7.33 12.30
C LEU A 7 -3.03 -7.83 11.70
N TYR A 8 -3.11 -8.79 10.81
CA TYR A 8 -1.94 -9.42 10.18
C TYR A 8 -1.90 -9.05 8.71
N LEU A 9 -0.82 -8.41 8.27
CA LEU A 9 -0.59 -7.94 6.91
C LEU A 9 0.49 -8.80 6.24
N SER A 10 0.14 -9.46 5.15
CA SER A 10 1.00 -10.35 4.37
C SER A 10 1.44 -9.70 3.06
N ALA A 11 2.08 -8.55 3.12
CA ALA A 11 2.70 -7.86 1.96
C ALA A 11 3.43 -6.59 2.42
N PRO A 12 4.36 -6.02 1.65
CA PRO A 12 4.86 -6.45 0.35
C PRO A 12 6.06 -7.39 0.46
N TYR A 13 6.38 -8.08 -0.61
CA TYR A 13 7.59 -8.89 -0.83
C TYR A 13 8.06 -9.68 0.40
N GLN A 14 7.44 -10.84 0.64
CA GLN A 14 7.78 -11.79 1.72
C GLN A 14 7.84 -11.19 3.14
N THR A 15 7.60 -9.89 3.31
CA THR A 15 7.50 -9.29 4.64
C THR A 15 6.09 -9.44 5.19
N ALA A 16 5.99 -9.56 6.50
CA ALA A 16 4.72 -9.64 7.20
C ALA A 16 4.73 -8.74 8.44
N TYR A 17 3.59 -8.17 8.77
CA TYR A 17 3.45 -7.26 9.89
C TYR A 17 2.25 -7.65 10.75
N SER A 18 2.44 -7.66 12.07
CA SER A 18 1.33 -7.66 13.03
C SER A 18 1.08 -6.23 13.49
N ILE A 19 -0.10 -5.70 13.20
CA ILE A 19 -0.46 -4.31 13.48
C ILE A 19 -1.47 -4.31 14.61
N THR A 20 -1.08 -3.82 15.77
CA THR A 20 -1.96 -3.72 16.96
C THR A 20 -2.41 -2.27 17.14
N THR A 21 -3.73 -2.05 17.27
CA THR A 21 -4.30 -0.73 17.56
C THR A 21 -5.54 -0.84 18.46
N ASP A 22 -5.74 0.15 19.30
CA ASP A 22 -6.95 0.38 20.12
C ASP A 22 -7.92 1.39 19.46
N ASN A 23 -7.58 1.90 18.27
CA ASN A 23 -8.36 2.92 17.58
C ASN A 23 -9.17 2.32 16.43
N SER A 24 -10.49 2.26 16.60
CA SER A 24 -11.42 1.66 15.63
C SER A 24 -11.44 2.38 14.27
N ASP A 25 -11.22 3.71 14.24
CA ASP A 25 -11.18 4.44 12.98
C ASP A 25 -9.92 4.13 12.21
N LEU A 26 -8.78 4.00 12.90
CA LEU A 26 -7.54 3.55 12.30
C LEU A 26 -7.65 2.11 11.77
N GLU A 27 -8.31 1.21 12.52
CA GLU A 27 -8.59 -0.15 12.04
C GLU A 27 -9.37 -0.14 10.71
N LYS A 28 -10.46 0.64 10.63
CA LYS A 28 -11.24 0.79 9.40
C LYS A 28 -10.39 1.30 8.24
N LEU A 29 -9.52 2.29 8.50
CA LEU A 29 -8.61 2.83 7.49
C LEU A 29 -7.57 1.81 7.03
N LEU A 30 -7.01 1.01 7.94
CA LEU A 30 -6.10 -0.10 7.62
C LEU A 30 -6.79 -1.14 6.73
N ARG A 31 -8.01 -1.55 7.09
CA ARG A 31 -8.82 -2.50 6.28
C ARG A 31 -9.17 -1.94 4.91
N MET A 32 -9.52 -0.66 4.83
CA MET A 32 -9.80 -0.02 3.55
C MET A 32 -8.56 0.05 2.64
N ARG A 33 -7.37 0.28 3.24
CA ARG A 33 -6.12 0.44 2.49
C ARG A 33 -5.50 -0.88 2.07
N TYR A 34 -5.48 -1.85 2.96
CA TYR A 34 -4.74 -3.11 2.78
C TYR A 34 -5.65 -4.34 2.66
N GLY A 35 -6.97 -4.17 2.53
CA GLY A 35 -8.00 -5.17 2.73
C GLY A 35 -7.70 -6.59 2.25
N ARG A 36 -7.28 -6.75 0.98
CA ARG A 36 -6.99 -8.09 0.41
C ARG A 36 -5.76 -8.78 1.01
N TYR A 37 -4.90 -8.05 1.71
CA TYR A 37 -3.65 -8.53 2.30
C TYR A 37 -3.70 -8.56 3.84
N LEU A 38 -4.84 -8.17 4.42
CA LEU A 38 -5.03 -8.01 5.85
C LEU A 38 -5.98 -9.09 6.37
N THR A 39 -5.55 -9.83 7.38
CA THR A 39 -6.34 -10.87 8.05
C THR A 39 -6.46 -10.60 9.54
N ASP A 40 -7.42 -11.23 10.20
CA ASP A 40 -7.60 -11.20 11.66
C ASP A 40 -6.80 -12.31 12.35
N GLU A 41 -6.29 -13.27 11.58
CA GLU A 41 -5.56 -14.44 12.07
C GLU A 41 -4.15 -14.47 11.50
N SER A 42 -3.19 -14.93 12.31
CA SER A 42 -1.82 -15.18 11.88
C SER A 42 -1.73 -16.47 11.08
N GLU A 43 -0.83 -16.48 10.10
CA GLU A 43 -0.45 -17.73 9.40
C GLU A 43 0.57 -18.51 10.26
N ASP A 44 0.36 -19.81 10.45
CA ASP A 44 1.25 -20.67 11.23
C ASP A 44 2.67 -20.65 10.65
N GLY A 45 3.65 -20.52 11.54
CA GLY A 45 5.08 -20.50 11.19
C GLY A 45 5.58 -19.23 10.53
N ARG A 46 4.71 -18.23 10.26
CA ARG A 46 5.12 -16.96 9.67
C ARG A 46 5.66 -15.99 10.71
N GLN A 47 6.81 -15.39 10.44
CA GLN A 47 7.36 -14.33 11.30
C GLN A 47 6.77 -12.97 10.92
N TYR A 48 6.24 -12.26 11.92
CA TYR A 48 5.65 -10.94 11.77
C TYR A 48 6.51 -9.87 12.46
N ARG A 49 6.70 -8.75 11.77
CA ARG A 49 7.27 -7.54 12.38
C ARG A 49 6.17 -6.82 13.15
N SER A 50 6.35 -6.69 14.46
CA SER A 50 5.36 -6.04 15.32
C SER A 50 5.33 -4.53 15.11
N VAL A 51 4.13 -3.99 14.91
CA VAL A 51 3.83 -2.56 14.83
C VAL A 51 2.65 -2.25 15.73
N VAL A 52 2.85 -1.40 16.74
CA VAL A 52 1.78 -0.95 17.63
C VAL A 52 1.47 0.50 17.35
N ILE A 53 0.22 0.81 17.02
CA ILE A 53 -0.21 2.17 16.71
C ILE A 53 -1.30 2.58 17.70
N SER A 54 -0.98 3.51 18.60
CA SER A 54 -1.89 4.02 19.61
C SER A 54 -2.14 5.52 19.46
N LYS A 55 -3.34 5.97 19.81
CA LYS A 55 -3.68 7.39 19.79
C LYS A 55 -2.97 8.11 20.97
N TYR A 56 -2.36 9.25 20.68
CA TYR A 56 -1.74 10.10 21.69
C TYR A 56 -2.07 11.57 21.43
N ARG A 57 -2.96 12.14 22.22
CA ARG A 57 -3.47 13.53 22.05
C ARG A 57 -4.00 13.74 20.62
N ARG A 58 -3.40 14.68 19.85
CA ARG A 58 -3.76 15.00 18.46
C ARG A 58 -2.89 14.25 17.43
N ALA A 59 -2.18 13.21 17.86
CA ALA A 59 -1.25 12.43 17.05
C ALA A 59 -1.40 10.93 17.34
N PHE A 60 -0.55 10.14 16.73
CA PHE A 60 -0.37 8.71 16.99
C PHE A 60 1.08 8.42 17.33
N ASN A 61 1.29 7.53 18.26
CA ASN A 61 2.55 6.86 18.48
C ASN A 61 2.55 5.57 17.67
N MET A 62 3.58 5.33 16.87
CA MET A 62 3.80 4.11 16.11
C MET A 62 5.11 3.48 16.60
N GLN A 63 5.00 2.37 17.31
CA GLN A 63 6.14 1.59 17.79
C GLN A 63 6.44 0.48 16.79
N CYS A 64 7.67 0.42 16.29
CA CYS A 64 8.15 -0.58 15.34
C CYS A 64 9.44 -1.20 15.89
N GLY A 65 9.32 -2.36 16.54
CA GLY A 65 10.40 -2.89 17.36
C GLY A 65 10.81 -1.90 18.45
N GLU A 66 12.08 -1.52 18.52
CA GLU A 66 12.58 -0.54 19.49
C GLU A 66 12.36 0.92 19.10
N LYS A 67 11.95 1.20 17.84
CA LYS A 67 11.79 2.58 17.31
C LYS A 67 10.39 3.10 17.55
N LEU A 68 10.30 4.31 18.11
CA LEU A 68 9.05 5.03 18.33
C LEU A 68 8.96 6.23 17.37
N TYR A 69 7.90 6.26 16.57
CA TYR A 69 7.56 7.37 15.68
C TYR A 69 6.34 8.09 16.20
N ARG A 70 6.35 9.43 16.18
CA ARG A 70 5.16 10.25 16.46
C ARG A 70 4.68 10.91 15.18
N THR A 71 3.42 10.69 14.79
CA THR A 71 2.87 11.14 13.52
C THR A 71 1.40 11.55 13.64
N ARG A 72 0.97 12.50 12.78
CA ARG A 72 -0.45 12.83 12.61
C ARG A 72 -1.10 12.01 11.48
N VAL A 73 -0.31 11.32 10.69
CA VAL A 73 -0.72 10.55 9.51
C VAL A 73 -0.21 9.11 9.60
N PRO A 74 -0.78 8.28 10.49
CA PRO A 74 -0.24 6.97 10.85
C PRO A 74 -0.12 6.01 9.67
N LEU A 75 -1.08 6.01 8.74
CA LEU A 75 -1.01 5.17 7.54
C LEU A 75 0.20 5.51 6.67
N ARG A 76 0.44 6.81 6.45
CA ARG A 76 1.58 7.25 5.65
C ARG A 76 2.92 6.95 6.32
N ALA A 77 2.97 7.06 7.65
CA ALA A 77 4.16 6.67 8.42
C ALA A 77 4.41 5.15 8.33
N PHE A 78 3.35 4.36 8.39
CA PHE A 78 3.43 2.91 8.23
C PHE A 78 3.86 2.52 6.81
N ASP A 79 3.31 3.14 5.75
CA ASP A 79 3.78 2.94 4.37
C ASP A 79 5.28 3.21 4.24
N SER A 80 5.74 4.33 4.79
CA SER A 80 7.17 4.67 4.75
C SER A 80 8.04 3.69 5.52
N TYR A 81 7.53 3.15 6.62
CA TYR A 81 8.22 2.12 7.38
C TYR A 81 8.32 0.80 6.60
N MET A 82 7.22 0.36 5.99
CA MET A 82 7.20 -0.84 5.15
C MET A 82 8.18 -0.72 3.99
N LEU A 83 8.14 0.41 3.27
CA LEU A 83 9.03 0.64 2.12
C LEU A 83 10.50 0.57 2.52
N LYS A 84 10.89 1.25 3.61
CA LYS A 84 12.26 1.18 4.13
C LYS A 84 12.66 -0.24 4.51
N THR A 85 11.74 -1.04 5.05
CA THR A 85 12.03 -2.43 5.41
C THR A 85 12.37 -3.27 4.19
N VAL A 86 11.74 -2.99 3.05
CA VAL A 86 11.99 -3.69 1.79
C VAL A 86 13.22 -3.14 1.06
N GLU A 87 13.49 -1.83 1.12
CA GLU A 87 14.66 -1.20 0.49
C GLU A 87 16.00 -1.70 1.07
N PHE A 88 15.99 -2.24 2.28
CA PHE A 88 17.17 -2.86 2.90
C PHE A 88 17.38 -4.33 2.51
N ASP A 89 16.53 -4.90 1.65
CA ASP A 89 16.71 -6.24 1.10
C ASP A 89 17.49 -6.15 -0.23
N ASP A 90 18.73 -6.64 -0.23
CA ASP A 90 19.61 -6.62 -1.42
C ASP A 90 19.05 -7.38 -2.63
N LYS A 91 18.05 -8.23 -2.41
CA LYS A 91 17.37 -9.00 -3.46
C LYS A 91 16.32 -8.21 -4.21
N VAL A 92 15.93 -7.04 -3.71
CA VAL A 92 14.84 -6.24 -4.26
C VAL A 92 15.32 -4.90 -4.76
N ILE A 93 14.76 -4.48 -5.90
CA ILE A 93 14.87 -3.10 -6.37
C ILE A 93 13.51 -2.44 -6.23
N ALA A 94 13.44 -1.28 -5.57
CA ALA A 94 12.25 -0.47 -5.46
C ALA A 94 12.29 0.72 -6.42
N PHE A 95 11.23 0.93 -7.19
CA PHE A 95 11.09 2.07 -8.10
C PHE A 95 9.82 2.87 -7.76
N HIS A 96 9.92 4.20 -7.79
CA HIS A 96 8.73 5.04 -7.81
C HIS A 96 8.08 4.99 -9.21
N ALA A 97 7.21 4.01 -9.40
CA ALA A 97 6.61 3.67 -10.67
C ALA A 97 5.17 3.17 -10.48
N SER A 98 4.41 3.11 -11.56
CA SER A 98 3.13 2.40 -11.62
C SER A 98 3.30 1.12 -12.43
N ALA A 99 2.50 0.10 -12.13
CA ALA A 99 2.55 -1.16 -12.87
C ALA A 99 1.17 -1.81 -13.00
N VAL A 100 0.97 -2.45 -14.16
CA VAL A 100 -0.19 -3.29 -14.46
C VAL A 100 0.27 -4.64 -14.99
N GLU A 101 -0.61 -5.62 -14.93
CA GLU A 101 -0.36 -6.98 -15.44
C GLU A 101 -1.24 -7.23 -16.67
N CYS A 102 -0.70 -7.90 -17.69
CA CYS A 102 -1.47 -8.45 -18.79
C CYS A 102 -0.75 -9.68 -19.37
N GLY A 103 -1.47 -10.78 -19.48
CA GLY A 103 -0.92 -12.03 -20.07
C GLY A 103 0.27 -12.60 -19.31
N GLY A 104 0.29 -12.52 -17.98
CA GLY A 104 1.36 -13.00 -17.11
C GLY A 104 2.61 -12.09 -17.11
N LYS A 105 2.55 -10.89 -17.73
CA LYS A 105 3.67 -9.94 -17.81
C LYS A 105 3.31 -8.65 -17.08
N ALA A 106 4.28 -8.12 -16.32
CA ALA A 106 4.17 -6.80 -15.70
C ALA A 106 4.65 -5.69 -16.65
N TYR A 107 3.85 -4.65 -16.80
CA TYR A 107 4.20 -3.44 -17.53
C TYR A 107 4.44 -2.32 -16.54
N VAL A 108 5.67 -1.81 -16.48
CA VAL A 108 6.12 -0.83 -15.49
C VAL A 108 6.30 0.53 -16.16
N PHE A 109 5.63 1.55 -15.61
CA PHE A 109 5.66 2.92 -16.12
C PHE A 109 6.53 3.81 -15.23
N LEU A 110 7.70 4.18 -15.73
CA LEU A 110 8.65 5.08 -15.09
C LEU A 110 8.51 6.48 -15.70
N ALA A 111 8.17 7.47 -14.89
CA ALA A 111 8.11 8.86 -15.33
C ALA A 111 8.16 9.81 -14.14
N ARG A 112 8.37 11.11 -14.39
CA ARG A 112 8.34 12.16 -13.36
C ARG A 112 6.99 12.23 -12.66
N SER A 113 6.96 12.77 -11.44
CA SER A 113 5.70 13.06 -10.74
C SER A 113 4.83 13.99 -11.60
N GLY A 114 3.53 13.69 -11.70
CA GLY A 114 2.59 14.48 -12.52
C GLY A 114 2.53 14.08 -14.00
N ALA A 115 3.37 13.16 -14.50
CA ALA A 115 3.37 12.73 -15.91
C ALA A 115 2.19 11.81 -16.30
N GLY A 116 1.24 11.55 -15.39
CA GLY A 116 0.05 10.75 -15.70
C GLY A 116 0.17 9.25 -15.44
N LYS A 117 1.24 8.76 -14.79
CA LYS A 117 1.42 7.32 -14.48
C LYS A 117 0.18 6.68 -13.85
N THR A 118 -0.35 7.30 -12.77
CA THR A 118 -1.54 6.83 -12.07
C THR A 118 -2.78 6.82 -12.96
N THR A 119 -2.95 7.86 -13.78
CA THR A 119 -4.07 7.96 -14.74
C THR A 119 -3.99 6.86 -15.80
N LEU A 120 -2.79 6.62 -16.36
CA LEU A 120 -2.57 5.54 -17.31
C LEU A 120 -2.82 4.16 -16.69
N CYS A 121 -2.32 3.95 -15.47
CA CYS A 121 -2.56 2.71 -14.72
C CYS A 121 -4.06 2.47 -14.50
N ALA A 122 -4.82 3.51 -14.11
CA ALA A 122 -6.27 3.44 -13.93
C ALA A 122 -6.99 3.16 -15.25
N TYR A 123 -6.58 3.82 -16.32
CA TYR A 123 -7.14 3.60 -17.65
C TYR A 123 -6.97 2.15 -18.11
N LEU A 124 -5.75 1.62 -18.03
CA LEU A 124 -5.46 0.24 -18.41
C LEU A 124 -6.21 -0.77 -17.53
N THR A 125 -6.30 -0.50 -16.22
CA THR A 125 -7.06 -1.37 -15.30
C THR A 125 -8.55 -1.40 -15.67
N ALA A 126 -9.13 -0.26 -16.06
CA ALA A 126 -10.51 -0.19 -16.54
C ALA A 126 -10.73 -0.94 -17.87
N HIS A 127 -9.65 -1.18 -18.62
CA HIS A 127 -9.66 -1.94 -19.89
C HIS A 127 -9.16 -3.38 -19.73
N GLY A 128 -9.23 -3.96 -18.52
CA GLY A 128 -9.01 -5.38 -18.30
C GLY A 128 -7.58 -5.77 -17.92
N PHE A 129 -6.67 -4.82 -17.75
CA PHE A 129 -5.35 -5.11 -17.18
C PHE A 129 -5.45 -5.33 -15.66
N GLY A 130 -4.65 -6.25 -15.13
CA GLY A 130 -4.54 -6.47 -13.69
C GLY A 130 -3.80 -5.30 -13.02
N TYR A 131 -4.37 -4.72 -11.96
CA TYR A 131 -3.69 -3.69 -11.16
C TYR A 131 -2.60 -4.31 -10.29
N ILE A 132 -1.36 -3.82 -10.40
CA ILE A 132 -0.26 -4.21 -9.53
C ILE A 132 -0.02 -3.13 -8.47
N THR A 133 0.35 -1.91 -8.90
CA THR A 133 0.67 -0.81 -7.99
C THR A 133 0.70 0.54 -8.73
N GLU A 134 0.58 1.66 -7.99
CA GLU A 134 0.64 3.00 -8.57
C GLU A 134 1.81 3.88 -8.09
N ASP A 135 2.45 3.51 -7.01
CA ASP A 135 3.40 4.40 -6.32
C ASP A 135 4.79 3.76 -6.13
N CYS A 136 4.84 2.45 -5.88
CA CYS A 136 6.08 1.72 -5.66
C CYS A 136 6.02 0.35 -6.34
N VAL A 137 6.95 0.09 -7.23
CA VAL A 137 7.15 -1.21 -7.88
C VAL A 137 8.35 -1.88 -7.23
N LEU A 138 8.15 -3.09 -6.77
CA LEU A 138 9.20 -3.94 -6.20
C LEU A 138 9.56 -5.02 -7.22
N ILE A 139 10.83 -5.13 -7.57
CA ILE A 139 11.33 -6.11 -8.54
C ILE A 139 12.40 -6.97 -7.89
N ASP A 140 12.23 -8.26 -7.91
CA ASP A 140 13.24 -9.23 -7.52
C ASP A 140 14.40 -9.22 -8.53
N ARG A 141 15.64 -9.08 -8.04
CA ARG A 141 16.83 -8.92 -8.89
C ARG A 141 17.19 -10.17 -9.67
N GLU A 142 16.90 -11.34 -9.12
CA GLU A 142 17.28 -12.61 -9.71
C GLU A 142 16.22 -13.10 -10.70
N THR A 143 14.94 -13.06 -10.28
CA THR A 143 13.84 -13.62 -11.06
C THR A 143 13.16 -12.59 -11.96
N LEU A 144 13.44 -11.29 -11.77
CA LEU A 144 12.77 -10.14 -12.39
C LEU A 144 11.25 -10.11 -12.12
N ARG A 145 10.81 -10.84 -11.11
CA ARG A 145 9.40 -10.89 -10.71
C ARG A 145 9.00 -9.56 -10.07
N VAL A 146 7.86 -9.02 -10.51
CA VAL A 146 7.29 -7.80 -9.93
C VAL A 146 6.33 -8.19 -8.81
N TYR A 147 6.50 -7.55 -7.65
CA TYR A 147 5.63 -7.74 -6.50
C TYR A 147 4.73 -6.51 -6.29
N PRO A 148 3.45 -6.71 -5.96
CA PRO A 148 2.55 -5.60 -5.69
C PRO A 148 2.92 -4.91 -4.39
N TYR A 149 3.01 -3.59 -4.42
CA TYR A 149 2.99 -2.77 -3.23
C TYR A 149 1.56 -2.31 -2.95
N THR A 150 1.03 -2.69 -1.81
CA THR A 150 -0.39 -2.63 -1.48
C THR A 150 -0.95 -1.22 -1.24
N ALA A 151 -0.82 -0.32 -2.20
CA ALA A 151 -1.45 0.99 -2.12
C ALA A 151 -2.71 1.02 -3.01
N PRO A 152 -3.85 1.50 -2.52
CA PRO A 152 -5.00 1.75 -3.39
C PRO A 152 -4.67 2.86 -4.37
N LEU A 153 -5.24 2.77 -5.57
CA LEU A 153 -5.06 3.75 -6.62
C LEU A 153 -5.60 5.12 -6.18
N ARG A 154 -4.76 6.15 -6.24
CA ARG A 154 -5.05 7.52 -5.79
C ARG A 154 -5.08 8.50 -6.94
N LEU A 155 -6.26 8.78 -7.46
CA LEU A 155 -6.44 9.73 -8.54
C LEU A 155 -6.48 11.17 -8.02
N ARG A 156 -5.78 12.07 -8.72
CA ARG A 156 -5.91 13.52 -8.57
C ARG A 156 -7.09 14.03 -9.42
N PRO A 157 -7.68 15.20 -9.12
CA PRO A 157 -8.80 15.74 -9.88
C PRO A 157 -8.58 15.75 -11.40
N GLY A 158 -7.44 16.21 -11.89
CA GLY A 158 -7.13 16.19 -13.33
C GLY A 158 -7.05 14.78 -13.93
N GLY A 159 -6.62 13.78 -13.16
CA GLY A 159 -6.65 12.38 -13.61
C GLY A 159 -8.08 11.83 -13.71
N ILE A 160 -8.95 12.22 -12.78
CA ILE A 160 -10.38 11.86 -12.82
C ILE A 160 -11.01 12.43 -14.08
N THR A 161 -10.87 13.75 -14.31
CA THR A 161 -11.40 14.41 -15.51
C THR A 161 -10.88 13.78 -16.81
N ALA A 162 -9.59 13.42 -16.87
CA ALA A 162 -9.02 12.77 -18.04
C ALA A 162 -9.60 11.37 -18.29
N LEU A 163 -9.84 10.59 -17.24
CA LEU A 163 -10.44 9.26 -17.35
C LEU A 163 -11.92 9.34 -17.77
N GLU A 164 -12.68 10.27 -17.20
CA GLU A 164 -14.07 10.53 -17.60
C GLU A 164 -14.17 10.96 -19.06
N ALA A 165 -13.29 11.87 -19.50
CA ALA A 165 -13.21 12.28 -20.90
C ALA A 165 -12.81 11.14 -21.85
N ALA A 166 -12.07 10.14 -21.35
CA ALA A 166 -11.75 8.92 -22.08
C ALA A 166 -12.84 7.83 -22.00
N GLY A 167 -14.01 8.13 -21.42
CA GLY A 167 -15.13 7.20 -21.31
C GLY A 167 -14.99 6.15 -20.22
N VAL A 168 -14.07 6.33 -19.30
CA VAL A 168 -13.90 5.40 -18.17
C VAL A 168 -14.94 5.70 -17.08
N CYS A 169 -15.79 4.72 -16.80
CA CYS A 169 -16.72 4.80 -15.69
C CYS A 169 -15.97 4.49 -14.37
N LEU A 170 -15.76 5.52 -13.54
CA LEU A 170 -15.10 5.35 -12.25
C LEU A 170 -16.10 4.89 -11.18
N PRO A 171 -15.71 3.94 -10.30
CA PRO A 171 -16.54 3.59 -9.15
C PRO A 171 -16.66 4.79 -8.19
N PRO A 172 -17.65 4.79 -7.27
CA PRO A 172 -17.77 5.82 -6.26
C PRO A 172 -16.45 6.05 -5.53
N LEU A 173 -15.89 7.25 -5.65
CA LEU A 173 -14.59 7.59 -5.07
C LEU A 173 -14.73 7.75 -3.55
N LYS A 174 -14.01 6.95 -2.78
CA LYS A 174 -13.91 7.12 -1.33
C LYS A 174 -12.89 8.22 -1.04
N ARG A 175 -13.31 9.30 -0.39
CA ARG A 175 -12.38 10.28 0.18
C ARG A 175 -11.63 9.60 1.33
N MET A 176 -10.32 9.47 1.21
CA MET A 176 -9.45 9.15 2.34
C MET A 176 -9.24 10.45 3.11
N LEU A 177 -9.71 10.47 4.35
CA LEU A 177 -9.50 11.54 5.31
C LEU A 177 -8.04 11.61 5.76
#